data_714ddce9fbc93e37195edceee1a6ee02
#
_entry.id   714ddce9fbc93e37195edceee1a6ee02
#
_cell.length_a   1.000
_cell.length_b   1.000
_cell.length_c   1.000
_cell.angle_alpha   90.00
_cell.angle_beta   90.00
_cell.angle_gamma   90.00
#
_symmetry.space_group_name_H-M   'P 1'
#
loop_
_entity.id
_entity.type
_entity.pdbx_description
1 polymer ?
#
loop_
_entity_poly.entity_id
_entity_poly.type
_entity_poly.pdbx_seq_one_letter_code
_entity_poly.pdbx_strand_id
1 'polypeptide(L)'
;MDDADLRERLEQRLMSHGVYVTDLSTDDGTLHVAYETASPGDGVPHREVGRVLNRLLALLDEGWEPLDVRAEVSSIEEDLRGAWRADAEWLAAHDRGDLSDVDLSQRVIDTIEEA
;
A
#
# COMPACT_ATOMS: atom_id res chain seq x y z
N MET A 1 -4.71 -13.99 8.62
CA MET A 1 -4.24 -12.75 9.31
C MET A 1 -5.43 -11.81 9.39
N ASP A 2 -5.81 -11.38 10.59
CA ASP A 2 -6.94 -10.45 10.73
C ASP A 2 -6.50 -8.99 10.50
N ASP A 3 -7.47 -8.08 10.40
CA ASP A 3 -7.17 -6.67 10.10
C ASP A 3 -6.33 -5.99 11.18
N ALA A 4 -6.56 -6.31 12.44
CA ALA A 4 -5.79 -5.70 13.54
C ALA A 4 -4.32 -6.13 13.49
N ASP A 5 -4.06 -7.40 13.23
CA ASP A 5 -2.71 -7.94 13.10
C ASP A 5 -2.02 -7.38 11.85
N LEU A 6 -2.74 -7.33 10.74
CA LEU A 6 -2.22 -6.76 9.50
C LEU A 6 -1.85 -5.28 9.67
N ARG A 7 -2.72 -4.51 10.30
CA ARG A 7 -2.47 -3.10 10.57
C ARG A 7 -1.22 -2.90 11.43
N GLU A 8 -1.09 -3.67 12.49
CA GLU A 8 0.06 -3.59 13.39
C GLU A 8 1.37 -3.85 12.63
N ARG A 9 1.38 -4.89 11.81
CA ARG A 9 2.57 -5.26 11.02
C ARG A 9 2.93 -4.20 9.98
N LEU A 10 1.94 -3.59 9.35
CA LEU A 10 2.17 -2.49 8.43
C LEU A 10 2.70 -1.26 9.15
N GLU A 11 2.05 -0.86 10.25
CA GLU A 11 2.44 0.33 11.01
C GLU A 11 3.88 0.26 11.50
N GLN A 12 4.27 -0.87 12.06
CA GLN A 12 5.61 -1.02 12.64
C GLN A 12 6.73 -0.76 11.64
N ARG A 13 6.56 -1.20 10.42
CA ARG A 13 7.59 -1.06 9.38
C ARG A 13 7.53 0.29 8.68
N LEU A 14 6.33 0.79 8.44
CA LEU A 14 6.16 2.00 7.63
C LEU A 14 6.41 3.28 8.43
N MET A 15 6.18 3.25 9.73
CA MET A 15 6.37 4.43 10.59
C MET A 15 7.78 4.99 10.48
N SER A 16 8.79 4.13 10.45
CA SER A 16 10.19 4.56 10.35
C SER A 16 10.54 5.19 8.99
N HIS A 17 9.64 5.07 8.01
CA HIS A 17 9.81 5.64 6.67
C HIS A 17 8.94 6.88 6.42
N GLY A 18 8.33 7.42 7.49
CA GLY A 18 7.46 8.58 7.35
C GLY A 18 6.08 8.28 6.77
N VAL A 19 5.66 7.03 6.83
CA VAL A 19 4.33 6.58 6.38
C VAL A 19 3.55 6.12 7.59
N TYR A 20 2.43 6.78 7.87
CA TYR A 20 1.64 6.53 9.06
C TYR A 20 0.27 6.00 8.69
N VAL A 21 0.03 4.71 8.95
CA VAL A 21 -1.26 4.08 8.68
C VAL A 21 -2.30 4.63 9.64
N THR A 22 -3.36 5.22 9.11
CA THR A 22 -4.42 5.83 9.92
C THR A 22 -5.69 4.99 9.96
N ASP A 23 -5.90 4.14 8.96
CA ASP A 23 -7.04 3.23 8.91
C ASP A 23 -6.72 2.04 8.02
N LEU A 24 -7.34 0.91 8.36
CA LEU A 24 -7.19 -0.30 7.57
C LEU A 24 -8.42 -1.17 7.79
N SER A 25 -9.04 -1.60 6.70
CA SER A 25 -10.19 -2.51 6.76
C SER A 25 -10.23 -3.41 5.53
N THR A 26 -10.80 -4.60 5.69
CA THR A 26 -11.05 -5.51 4.58
C THR A 26 -12.55 -5.56 4.35
N ASP A 27 -12.98 -5.33 3.11
CA ASP A 27 -14.37 -5.34 2.73
C ASP A 27 -14.51 -5.87 1.30
N ASP A 28 -15.37 -6.87 1.11
CA ASP A 28 -15.67 -7.47 -0.18
C ASP A 28 -14.42 -7.88 -0.99
N GLY A 29 -13.44 -8.49 -0.32
CA GLY A 29 -12.22 -8.94 -0.98
C GLY A 29 -11.24 -7.83 -1.33
N THR A 30 -11.45 -6.62 -0.80
CA THR A 30 -10.56 -5.48 -0.99
C THR A 30 -10.01 -5.01 0.34
N LEU A 31 -8.69 -4.84 0.40
CA LEU A 31 -8.03 -4.22 1.54
C LEU A 31 -8.00 -2.72 1.30
N HIS A 32 -8.65 -1.97 2.20
CA HIS A 32 -8.64 -0.51 2.18
C HIS A 32 -7.62 -0.02 3.20
N VAL A 33 -6.65 0.76 2.74
CA VAL A 33 -5.60 1.33 3.60
C VAL A 33 -5.62 2.84 3.43
N ALA A 34 -5.67 3.55 4.55
CA ALA A 34 -5.45 4.99 4.55
C ALA A 34 -4.15 5.26 5.30
N TYR A 35 -3.29 6.09 4.73
CA TYR A 35 -2.07 6.49 5.40
C TYR A 35 -1.76 7.96 5.15
N GLU A 36 -0.98 8.52 6.07
CA GLU A 36 -0.48 9.89 5.98
C GLU A 36 0.99 9.88 5.61
N THR A 37 1.39 10.83 4.78
CA THR A 37 2.78 11.02 4.41
C THR A 37 3.34 12.27 5.06
N ALA A 38 4.56 12.17 5.58
CA ALA A 38 5.31 13.30 6.09
C ALA A 38 6.10 14.03 5.00
N SER A 39 6.12 13.49 3.77
CA SER A 39 6.84 14.11 2.65
C SER A 39 6.23 15.45 2.27
N PRO A 40 7.05 16.48 2.05
CA PRO A 40 6.54 17.78 1.61
C PRO A 40 6.08 17.70 0.15
N GLY A 41 5.25 18.67 -0.25
CA GLY A 41 4.79 18.81 -1.63
C GLY A 41 3.39 18.30 -1.84
N ASP A 42 3.01 18.19 -3.10
CA ASP A 42 1.68 17.73 -3.53
C ASP A 42 1.78 16.32 -4.14
N GLY A 43 0.63 15.67 -4.29
CA GLY A 43 0.56 14.37 -4.95
C GLY A 43 1.02 13.22 -4.08
N VAL A 44 1.12 12.04 -4.70
CA VAL A 44 1.46 10.79 -4.01
C VAL A 44 2.95 10.48 -4.23
N PRO A 45 3.75 10.44 -3.14
CA PRO A 45 5.17 10.10 -3.28
C PRO A 45 5.35 8.65 -3.78
N HIS A 46 5.96 8.49 -4.94
CA HIS A 46 6.16 7.17 -5.56
C HIS A 46 7.03 6.25 -4.71
N ARG A 47 8.03 6.81 -4.04
CA ARG A 47 8.90 6.03 -3.15
C ARG A 47 8.11 5.35 -2.04
N GLU A 48 7.12 6.06 -1.49
CA GLU A 48 6.31 5.52 -0.40
C GLU A 48 5.35 4.45 -0.89
N VAL A 49 4.83 4.58 -2.10
CA VAL A 49 4.05 3.50 -2.73
C VAL A 49 4.89 2.23 -2.78
N GLY A 50 6.14 2.33 -3.20
CA GLY A 50 7.08 1.21 -3.23
C GLY A 50 7.29 0.58 -1.86
N ARG A 51 7.41 1.41 -0.81
CA ARG A 51 7.59 0.91 0.56
C ARG A 51 6.38 0.15 1.05
N VAL A 52 5.18 0.67 0.79
CA VAL A 52 3.94 -0.01 1.17
C VAL A 52 3.82 -1.34 0.42
N LEU A 53 4.09 -1.34 -0.89
CA LEU A 53 4.07 -2.56 -1.69
C LEU A 53 5.06 -3.60 -1.18
N ASN A 54 6.29 -3.21 -0.91
CA ASN A 54 7.30 -4.14 -0.42
C ASN A 54 6.87 -4.76 0.91
N ARG A 55 6.24 -3.99 1.78
CA ARG A 55 5.76 -4.53 3.04
C ARG A 55 4.60 -5.50 2.84
N LEU A 56 3.67 -5.19 1.92
CA LEU A 56 2.57 -6.10 1.59
C LEU A 56 3.10 -7.41 1.00
N LEU A 57 4.10 -7.34 0.13
CA LEU A 57 4.72 -8.55 -0.45
C LEU A 57 5.37 -9.41 0.63
N ALA A 58 6.03 -8.79 1.61
CA ALA A 58 6.61 -9.52 2.74
C ALA A 58 5.52 -10.20 3.57
N LEU A 59 4.35 -9.57 3.70
CA LEU A 59 3.23 -10.14 4.45
C LEU A 59 2.63 -11.36 3.76
N LEU A 60 2.72 -11.46 2.44
CA LEU A 60 2.32 -12.69 1.73
C LEU A 60 3.15 -13.88 2.23
N ASP A 61 4.44 -13.69 2.46
CA ASP A 61 5.31 -14.73 3.00
C ASP A 61 4.98 -15.06 4.46
N GLU A 62 4.31 -14.15 5.16
CA GLU A 62 3.90 -14.33 6.55
C GLU A 62 2.49 -14.89 6.69
N GLY A 63 1.82 -15.19 5.59
CA GLY A 63 0.50 -15.83 5.58
C GLY A 63 -0.67 -14.93 5.19
N TRP A 64 -0.43 -13.67 4.82
CA TRP A 64 -1.51 -12.83 4.29
C TRP A 64 -1.87 -13.29 2.88
N GLU A 65 -3.17 -13.44 2.62
CA GLU A 65 -3.65 -13.82 1.29
C GLU A 65 -3.79 -12.58 0.40
N PRO A 66 -3.38 -12.66 -0.88
CA PRO A 66 -3.49 -11.52 -1.78
C PRO A 66 -4.93 -11.05 -1.92
N LEU A 67 -5.15 -9.76 -1.71
CA LEU A 67 -6.42 -9.09 -1.93
C LEU A 67 -6.16 -7.90 -2.85
N ASP A 68 -7.22 -7.40 -3.49
CA ASP A 68 -7.13 -6.11 -4.13
C ASP A 68 -6.86 -5.07 -3.05
N VAL A 69 -5.96 -4.13 -3.33
CA VAL A 69 -5.58 -3.09 -2.38
C VAL A 69 -5.99 -1.75 -2.94
N ARG A 70 -6.65 -0.94 -2.11
CA ARG A 70 -6.94 0.46 -2.41
C ARG A 70 -6.36 1.30 -1.30
N ALA A 71 -5.50 2.25 -1.66
CA ALA A 71 -4.82 3.11 -0.71
C ALA A 71 -5.24 4.55 -0.93
N GLU A 72 -5.50 5.25 0.17
CA GLU A 72 -5.78 6.68 0.18
C GLU A 72 -4.65 7.38 0.93
N VAL A 73 -4.09 8.42 0.33
CA VAL A 73 -2.92 9.12 0.83
C VAL A 73 -3.29 10.55 1.20
N SER A 74 -3.01 10.92 2.44
CA SER A 74 -3.20 12.29 2.94
C SER A 74 -1.90 12.83 3.50
N SER A 75 -1.82 14.16 3.65
CA SER A 75 -0.71 14.76 4.37
C SER A 75 -0.92 14.62 5.88
N ILE A 76 0.12 14.86 6.67
CA ILE A 76 -0.01 14.87 8.13
C ILE A 76 -0.94 15.99 8.62
N GLU A 77 -1.31 16.93 7.74
CA GLU A 77 -2.27 17.99 8.01
C GLU A 77 -3.69 17.59 7.57
N GLU A 78 -3.86 16.33 7.18
CA GLU A 78 -5.13 15.73 6.76
C GLU A 78 -5.66 16.21 5.40
N ASP A 79 -4.81 16.80 4.58
CA ASP A 79 -5.16 17.16 3.21
C ASP A 79 -5.01 15.94 2.28
N LEU A 80 -6.05 15.61 1.53
CA LEU A 80 -6.00 14.49 0.60
C LEU A 80 -4.96 14.76 -0.50
N ARG A 81 -4.05 13.82 -0.70
CA ARG A 81 -3.00 13.92 -1.71
C ARG A 81 -3.26 13.04 -2.94
N GLY A 82 -4.01 11.99 -2.78
CA GLY A 82 -4.35 11.10 -3.86
C GLY A 82 -4.69 9.70 -3.41
N ALA A 83 -4.78 8.79 -4.39
CA ALA A 83 -5.10 7.39 -4.15
C ALA A 83 -4.38 6.51 -5.17
N TRP A 84 -4.22 5.23 -4.85
CA TRP A 84 -3.68 4.25 -5.76
C TRP A 84 -4.26 2.87 -5.44
N ARG A 85 -4.04 1.93 -6.34
CA ARG A 85 -4.50 0.55 -6.14
C ARG A 85 -3.47 -0.46 -6.63
N ALA A 86 -3.59 -1.68 -6.12
CA ALA A 86 -2.84 -2.83 -6.58
C ALA A 86 -3.80 -4.01 -6.66
N ASP A 87 -3.92 -4.64 -7.83
CA ASP A 87 -4.80 -5.79 -7.99
C ASP A 87 -4.21 -7.02 -7.31
N ALA A 88 -5.06 -7.84 -6.69
CA ALA A 88 -4.63 -9.10 -6.08
C ALA A 88 -3.87 -9.98 -7.08
N GLU A 89 -4.31 -10.00 -8.33
CA GLU A 89 -3.68 -10.76 -9.39
C GLU A 89 -2.22 -10.33 -9.63
N TRP A 90 -1.93 -9.04 -9.54
CA TRP A 90 -0.56 -8.53 -9.70
C TRP A 90 0.33 -8.99 -8.55
N LEU A 91 -0.20 -8.92 -7.32
CA LEU A 91 0.55 -9.37 -6.14
C LEU A 91 0.84 -10.86 -6.21
N ALA A 92 -0.15 -11.65 -6.61
CA ALA A 92 0.01 -13.09 -6.77
C ALA A 92 1.00 -13.44 -7.90
N ALA A 93 0.95 -12.70 -9.01
CA ALA A 93 1.88 -12.90 -10.12
C ALA A 93 3.31 -12.61 -9.70
N HIS A 94 3.53 -11.55 -8.93
CA HIS A 94 4.85 -11.22 -8.38
C HIS A 94 5.34 -12.34 -7.45
N ASP A 95 4.47 -12.83 -6.59
CA ASP A 95 4.79 -13.90 -5.64
C ASP A 95 5.20 -15.19 -6.36
N ARG A 96 4.59 -15.49 -7.52
CA ARG A 96 4.95 -16.64 -8.34
C ARG A 96 6.21 -16.44 -9.19
N GLY A 97 6.75 -15.24 -9.23
CA GLY A 97 7.89 -14.91 -10.08
C GLY A 97 7.52 -14.53 -11.51
N ASP A 98 6.23 -14.33 -11.81
CA ASP A 98 5.74 -13.99 -13.15
C ASP A 98 5.72 -12.48 -13.42
N LEU A 99 5.95 -11.67 -12.41
CA LEU A 99 5.96 -10.21 -12.52
C LEU A 99 7.12 -9.68 -11.68
N SER A 100 8.01 -8.90 -12.31
CA SER A 100 9.17 -8.34 -11.62
C SER A 100 8.77 -7.20 -10.69
N ASP A 101 9.70 -6.82 -9.77
CA ASP A 101 9.49 -5.67 -8.88
C ASP A 101 9.24 -4.39 -9.69
N VAL A 102 10.02 -4.19 -10.74
CA VAL A 102 9.89 -2.99 -11.60
C VAL A 102 8.54 -2.96 -12.28
N ASP A 103 8.12 -4.08 -12.86
CA ASP A 103 6.83 -4.16 -13.56
C ASP A 103 5.66 -3.99 -12.61
N LEU A 104 5.72 -4.59 -11.42
CA LEU A 104 4.68 -4.41 -10.41
C LEU A 104 4.59 -2.95 -9.98
N SER A 105 5.72 -2.34 -9.63
CA SER A 105 5.75 -0.94 -9.23
C SER A 105 5.19 -0.02 -10.30
N GLN A 106 5.54 -0.27 -11.56
CA GLN A 106 5.05 0.55 -12.68
C GLN A 106 3.54 0.43 -12.85
N ARG A 107 2.99 -0.78 -12.75
CA ARG A 107 1.54 -0.98 -12.82
C ARG A 107 0.80 -0.24 -11.73
N VAL A 108 1.31 -0.28 -10.51
CA VAL A 108 0.69 0.40 -9.37
C VAL A 108 0.81 1.91 -9.50
N ILE A 109 1.98 2.41 -9.89
CA ILE A 109 2.21 3.85 -10.09
C ILE A 109 1.26 4.40 -11.17
N ASP A 110 1.00 3.61 -12.22
CA ASP A 110 0.07 4.01 -13.28
C ASP A 110 -1.39 4.13 -12.79
N THR A 111 -1.72 3.59 -11.61
CA THR A 111 -3.06 3.73 -11.03
C THR A 111 -3.23 4.99 -10.19
N ILE A 112 -2.14 5.72 -9.91
CA ILE A 112 -2.21 6.89 -9.03
C ILE A 112 -3.15 7.94 -9.59
N GLU A 113 -4.10 8.37 -8.74
CA GLU A 113 -4.99 9.48 -9.03
C GLU A 113 -4.64 10.58 -8.04
N GLU A 114 -4.12 11.69 -8.54
CA GLU A 114 -3.77 12.83 -7.71
C GLU A 114 -5.02 13.62 -7.30
N ALA A 115 -5.04 14.11 -6.06
CA ALA A 115 -6.15 14.93 -5.57
C ALA A 115 -6.07 16.37 -6.09
#